data_37510eb5568856101c7754cf868e227d
#
_entry.id   37510eb5568856101c7754cf868e227d
#
_cell.length_a   1.000
_cell.length_b   1.000
_cell.length_c   1.000
_cell.angle_alpha   90.00
_cell.angle_beta   90.00
_cell.angle_gamma   90.00
#
_symmetry.space_group_name_H-M   'P 1'
#
loop_
_entity.id
_entity.type
_entity.pdbx_description
1 polymer ?
#
loop_
_entity_poly.entity_id
_entity_poly.type
_entity_poly.pdbx_seq_one_letter_code
_entity_poly.pdbx_strand_id
1 'polypeptide(L)'
;MINDILHEADGKMDKSVEATREEFAAIRAGRAQPSMFNKITVDYYGTPTPLQQLASFTSPEARIIIISPYDIGAMGNIERAIRDSDLGVNPSNDGKTLRCVFPELTEERRKEYIKVAKAKAEDGRVAVRNLRRTAKQHLEKLEKDGEVGKDDVTGAEKRLDGMTKKHTDAIDDLLKHKESELLEV
;
A
#
# COMPACT_ATOMS: atom_id res chain seq x y z
N MET A 1 6.41 -27.70 14.37
CA MET A 1 5.26 -27.01 15.03
C MET A 1 5.58 -25.56 15.33
N ILE A 2 6.55 -25.27 16.20
CA ILE A 2 6.95 -23.89 16.52
C ILE A 2 7.41 -23.13 15.28
N ASN A 3 8.29 -23.73 14.49
CA ASN A 3 8.82 -23.10 13.26
C ASN A 3 7.72 -22.78 12.23
N ASP A 4 6.72 -23.64 12.14
CA ASP A 4 5.59 -23.41 11.24
C ASP A 4 4.76 -22.19 11.66
N ILE A 5 4.51 -22.05 12.97
CA ILE A 5 3.79 -20.91 13.52
C ILE A 5 4.56 -19.61 13.27
N LEU A 6 5.85 -19.61 13.52
CA LEU A 6 6.71 -18.44 13.30
C LEU A 6 6.82 -18.08 11.83
N HIS A 7 6.98 -19.07 10.97
CA HIS A 7 7.09 -18.89 9.53
C HIS A 7 5.78 -18.30 8.95
N GLU A 8 4.65 -18.84 9.37
CA GLU A 8 3.34 -18.32 8.96
C GLU A 8 3.13 -16.87 9.42
N ALA A 9 3.49 -16.58 10.66
CA ALA A 9 3.39 -15.21 11.21
C ALA A 9 4.27 -14.25 10.42
N ASP A 10 5.52 -14.63 10.13
CA ASP A 10 6.46 -13.82 9.36
C ASP A 10 5.92 -13.51 7.96
N GLY A 11 5.42 -14.51 7.26
CA GLY A 11 4.83 -14.33 5.94
C GLY A 11 3.61 -13.41 5.93
N LYS A 12 2.76 -13.52 6.94
CA LYS A 12 1.59 -12.62 7.09
C LYS A 12 2.00 -11.20 7.46
N MET A 13 3.03 -11.04 8.30
CA MET A 13 3.58 -9.73 8.64
C MET A 13 4.20 -9.06 7.42
N ASP A 14 4.93 -9.81 6.58
CA ASP A 14 5.46 -9.31 5.30
C ASP A 14 4.34 -8.78 4.40
N LYS A 15 3.23 -9.50 4.32
CA LYS A 15 2.05 -9.07 3.55
C LYS A 15 1.45 -7.77 4.09
N SER A 16 1.43 -7.60 5.42
CA SER A 16 0.94 -6.36 6.05
C SER A 16 1.84 -5.18 5.73
N VAL A 17 3.16 -5.37 5.74
CA VAL A 17 4.12 -4.33 5.35
C VAL A 17 3.94 -3.98 3.87
N GLU A 18 3.79 -4.98 3.00
CA GLU A 18 3.58 -4.75 1.57
C GLU A 18 2.26 -4.04 1.28
N ALA A 19 1.18 -4.41 1.98
CA ALA A 19 -0.09 -3.70 1.87
C ALA A 19 0.03 -2.22 2.28
N THR A 20 0.81 -1.92 3.33
CA THR A 20 1.09 -0.54 3.74
C THR A 20 1.91 0.20 2.69
N ARG A 21 2.89 -0.47 2.07
CA ARG A 21 3.67 0.10 0.96
C ARG A 21 2.77 0.49 -0.21
N GLU A 22 1.85 -0.37 -0.58
CA GLU A 22 0.87 -0.11 -1.65
C GLU A 22 -0.05 1.06 -1.30
N GLU A 23 -0.52 1.13 -0.05
CA GLU A 23 -1.33 2.26 0.43
C GLU A 23 -0.57 3.59 0.29
N PHE A 24 0.72 3.60 0.65
CA PHE A 24 1.55 4.80 0.54
C PHE A 24 1.82 5.19 -0.92
N ALA A 25 2.04 4.21 -1.78
CA ALA A 25 2.27 4.46 -3.21
C ALA A 25 1.09 5.18 -3.87
N ALA A 26 -0.13 4.94 -3.38
CA ALA A 26 -1.34 5.58 -3.88
C ALA A 26 -1.55 7.00 -3.34
N ILE A 27 -0.83 7.42 -2.29
CA ILE A 27 -0.94 8.77 -1.76
C ILE A 27 -0.19 9.73 -2.67
N ARG A 28 -0.86 10.78 -3.10
CA ARG A 28 -0.27 11.80 -3.96
C ARG A 28 0.86 12.55 -3.26
N ALA A 29 2.01 12.62 -3.93
CA ALA A 29 3.13 13.50 -3.55
C ALA A 29 3.20 14.71 -4.51
N GLY A 30 4.16 15.62 -4.29
CA GLY A 30 4.33 16.77 -5.17
C GLY A 30 4.61 16.39 -6.62
N ARG A 31 5.43 15.35 -6.82
CA ARG A 31 5.70 14.77 -8.14
C ARG A 31 4.68 13.68 -8.45
N ALA A 32 4.02 13.79 -9.60
CA ALA A 32 3.07 12.76 -10.05
C ALA A 32 3.83 11.49 -10.47
N GLN A 33 3.30 10.34 -10.05
CA GLN A 33 3.87 9.02 -10.34
C GLN A 33 2.77 8.05 -10.79
N PRO A 34 3.08 7.10 -11.69
CA PRO A 34 2.11 6.09 -12.12
C PRO A 34 1.52 5.28 -10.97
N SER A 35 2.28 5.09 -9.88
CA SER A 35 1.81 4.38 -8.67
C SER A 35 0.59 5.01 -8.00
N MET A 36 0.33 6.28 -8.26
CA MET A 36 -0.87 6.97 -7.74
C MET A 36 -2.16 6.39 -8.31
N PHE A 37 -2.08 5.68 -9.42
CA PHE A 37 -3.23 5.03 -10.08
C PHE A 37 -3.42 3.57 -9.67
N ASN A 38 -2.60 3.03 -8.77
CA ASN A 38 -2.58 1.60 -8.42
C ASN A 38 -3.91 1.06 -7.90
N LYS A 39 -4.71 1.89 -7.25
CA LYS A 39 -6.00 1.47 -6.67
C LYS A 39 -7.19 1.71 -7.58
N ILE A 40 -6.98 2.28 -8.74
CA ILE A 40 -8.07 2.56 -9.67
C ILE A 40 -8.42 1.29 -10.42
N THR A 41 -9.69 0.90 -10.35
CA THR A 41 -10.26 -0.17 -11.14
C THR A 41 -11.18 0.42 -12.20
N VAL A 42 -11.18 -0.20 -13.37
CA VAL A 42 -11.96 0.23 -14.53
C VAL A 42 -12.93 -0.90 -14.89
N ASP A 43 -14.16 -0.53 -15.23
CA ASP A 43 -15.08 -1.48 -15.83
C ASP A 43 -14.63 -1.77 -17.27
N TYR A 44 -14.02 -2.95 -17.45
CA TYR A 44 -13.54 -3.42 -18.74
C TYR A 44 -14.44 -4.56 -19.21
N TYR A 45 -15.37 -4.23 -20.11
CA TYR A 45 -16.38 -5.17 -20.64
C TYR A 45 -17.13 -5.93 -19.53
N GLY A 46 -17.56 -5.19 -18.50
CA GLY A 46 -18.30 -5.73 -17.37
C GLY A 46 -17.46 -6.33 -16.24
N THR A 47 -16.14 -6.37 -16.37
CA THR A 47 -15.24 -6.92 -15.37
C THR A 47 -14.38 -5.82 -14.74
N PRO A 48 -14.43 -5.62 -13.40
CA PRO A 48 -13.52 -4.69 -12.74
C PRO A 48 -12.07 -5.12 -12.95
N THR A 49 -11.27 -4.25 -13.58
CA THR A 49 -9.90 -4.54 -13.96
C THR A 49 -8.99 -3.41 -13.48
N PRO A 50 -7.83 -3.71 -12.87
CA PRO A 50 -6.88 -2.67 -12.48
C PRO A 50 -6.44 -1.85 -13.69
N LEU A 51 -6.42 -0.53 -13.54
CA LEU A 51 -6.05 0.38 -14.62
C LEU A 51 -4.67 0.07 -15.21
N GLN A 52 -3.73 -0.37 -14.38
CA GLN A 52 -2.38 -0.70 -14.81
C GLN A 52 -2.30 -1.86 -15.80
N GLN A 53 -3.30 -2.74 -15.81
CA GLN A 53 -3.38 -3.83 -16.78
C GLN A 53 -3.95 -3.37 -18.11
N LEU A 54 -4.55 -2.19 -18.19
CA LEU A 54 -5.27 -1.69 -19.35
C LEU A 54 -4.54 -0.60 -20.12
N ALA A 55 -3.45 -0.06 -19.54
CA ALA A 55 -2.77 1.08 -20.12
C ALA A 55 -1.30 1.15 -19.71
N SER A 56 -0.51 1.86 -20.53
CA SER A 56 0.84 2.27 -20.16
C SER A 56 0.84 3.72 -19.67
N PHE A 57 1.83 4.05 -18.84
CA PHE A 57 1.95 5.35 -18.20
C PHE A 57 3.31 5.96 -18.50
N THR A 58 3.32 7.26 -18.84
CA THR A 58 4.54 8.04 -18.99
C THR A 58 4.40 9.34 -18.20
N SER A 59 5.52 9.86 -17.73
CA SER A 59 5.58 11.12 -16.97
C SER A 59 6.55 12.08 -17.65
N PRO A 60 6.09 12.86 -18.63
CA PRO A 60 6.98 13.79 -19.36
C PRO A 60 7.42 14.97 -18.51
N GLU A 61 6.63 15.36 -17.51
CA GLU A 61 6.93 16.43 -16.57
C GLU A 61 6.49 16.04 -15.17
N ALA A 62 6.97 16.76 -14.15
CA ALA A 62 6.77 16.43 -12.75
C ALA A 62 5.30 16.30 -12.31
N ARG A 63 4.39 17.01 -12.96
CA ARG A 63 2.97 17.01 -12.61
C ARG A 63 2.05 16.51 -13.73
N ILE A 64 2.62 15.85 -14.72
CA ILE A 64 1.87 15.34 -15.87
C ILE A 64 2.07 13.85 -16.00
N ILE A 65 0.97 13.12 -16.06
CA ILE A 65 0.96 11.68 -16.39
C ILE A 65 0.15 11.52 -17.68
N ILE A 66 0.74 10.85 -18.66
CA ILE A 66 0.06 10.46 -19.90
C ILE A 66 -0.26 8.97 -19.83
N ILE A 67 -1.53 8.64 -20.00
CA ILE A 67 -2.06 7.28 -19.97
C ILE A 67 -2.42 6.87 -21.39
N SER A 68 -1.79 5.80 -21.85
CA SER A 68 -2.03 5.25 -23.20
C SER A 68 -2.74 3.91 -23.09
N PRO A 69 -4.06 3.86 -23.30
CA PRO A 69 -4.80 2.59 -23.25
C PRO A 69 -4.32 1.63 -24.34
N TYR A 70 -4.21 0.35 -23.99
CA TYR A 70 -3.92 -0.70 -24.97
C TYR A 70 -5.12 -0.95 -25.87
N ASP A 71 -6.32 -0.76 -25.35
CA ASP A 71 -7.58 -0.87 -26.08
C ASP A 71 -8.29 0.49 -26.08
N ILE A 72 -8.37 1.11 -27.23
CA ILE A 72 -9.03 2.43 -27.40
C ILE A 72 -10.52 2.35 -27.00
N GLY A 73 -11.14 1.18 -27.14
CA GLY A 73 -12.53 0.98 -26.70
C GLY A 73 -12.73 1.15 -25.20
N ALA A 74 -11.67 1.00 -24.40
CA ALA A 74 -11.72 1.21 -22.96
C ALA A 74 -11.51 2.67 -22.53
N MET A 75 -11.14 3.57 -23.44
CA MET A 75 -10.78 4.96 -23.14
C MET A 75 -11.83 5.69 -22.31
N GLY A 76 -13.09 5.60 -22.69
CA GLY A 76 -14.19 6.29 -21.99
C GLY A 76 -14.36 5.82 -20.57
N ASN A 77 -14.24 4.51 -20.32
CA ASN A 77 -14.36 3.94 -18.98
C ASN A 77 -13.14 4.25 -18.11
N ILE A 78 -11.96 4.28 -18.72
CA ILE A 78 -10.73 4.69 -18.04
C ILE A 78 -10.83 6.16 -17.62
N GLU A 79 -11.25 7.03 -18.52
CA GLU A 79 -11.45 8.47 -18.25
C GLU A 79 -12.43 8.68 -17.09
N ARG A 80 -13.54 7.97 -17.10
CA ARG A 80 -14.55 8.04 -16.04
C ARG A 80 -13.98 7.56 -14.69
N ALA A 81 -13.28 6.45 -14.68
CA ALA A 81 -12.69 5.89 -13.46
C ALA A 81 -11.69 6.87 -12.83
N ILE A 82 -10.89 7.55 -13.64
CA ILE A 82 -9.93 8.56 -13.15
C ILE A 82 -10.66 9.80 -12.62
N ARG A 83 -11.67 10.26 -13.33
CA ARG A 83 -12.46 11.43 -12.94
C ARG A 83 -13.16 11.21 -11.60
N ASP A 84 -13.70 10.02 -11.39
CA ASP A 84 -14.45 9.64 -10.18
C ASP A 84 -13.54 9.24 -9.03
N SER A 85 -12.22 9.14 -9.25
CA SER A 85 -11.24 8.79 -8.24
C SER A 85 -10.93 9.95 -7.29
N ASP A 86 -10.28 9.62 -6.16
CA ASP A 86 -9.87 10.59 -5.14
C ASP A 86 -8.63 11.42 -5.55
N LEU A 87 -8.10 11.22 -6.75
CA LEU A 87 -6.88 11.91 -7.20
C LEU A 87 -7.11 13.40 -7.47
N GLY A 88 -8.36 13.83 -7.68
CA GLY A 88 -8.67 15.24 -7.92
C GLY A 88 -8.13 15.76 -9.24
N VAL A 89 -8.03 14.90 -10.25
CA VAL A 89 -7.53 15.24 -11.57
C VAL A 89 -8.61 14.99 -12.61
N ASN A 90 -8.70 15.93 -13.59
CA ASN A 90 -9.58 15.78 -14.74
C ASN A 90 -8.71 15.39 -15.96
N PRO A 91 -8.87 14.18 -16.50
CA PRO A 91 -8.10 13.77 -17.66
C PRO A 91 -8.57 14.48 -18.92
N SER A 92 -7.63 14.86 -19.78
CA SER A 92 -7.91 15.38 -21.12
C SER A 92 -7.72 14.27 -22.13
N ASN A 93 -8.75 14.00 -22.93
CA ASN A 93 -8.76 12.95 -23.93
C ASN A 93 -8.44 13.53 -25.31
N ASP A 94 -7.35 13.09 -25.94
CA ASP A 94 -6.99 13.49 -27.33
C ASP A 94 -7.38 12.45 -28.37
N GLY A 95 -8.14 11.42 -28.00
CA GLY A 95 -8.55 10.32 -28.84
C GLY A 95 -7.63 9.11 -28.82
N LYS A 96 -6.39 9.26 -28.39
CA LYS A 96 -5.38 8.19 -28.29
C LYS A 96 -4.82 8.01 -26.89
N THR A 97 -4.71 9.11 -26.15
CA THR A 97 -4.16 9.13 -24.81
C THR A 97 -5.01 9.99 -23.90
N LEU A 98 -4.83 9.77 -22.59
CA LEU A 98 -5.39 10.63 -21.56
C LEU A 98 -4.23 11.39 -20.91
N ARG A 99 -4.35 12.71 -20.86
CA ARG A 99 -3.38 13.58 -20.22
C ARG A 99 -3.93 14.01 -18.86
N CYS A 100 -3.22 13.64 -17.80
CA CYS A 100 -3.57 14.02 -16.44
C CYS A 100 -2.59 15.07 -15.94
N VAL A 101 -3.06 16.29 -15.70
CA VAL A 101 -2.25 17.37 -15.12
C VAL A 101 -2.65 17.53 -13.67
N PHE A 102 -1.69 17.27 -12.77
CA PHE A 102 -1.92 17.40 -11.34
C PHE A 102 -1.61 18.83 -10.89
N PRO A 103 -2.53 19.48 -10.17
CA PRO A 103 -2.26 20.81 -9.61
C PRO A 103 -1.15 20.73 -8.58
N GLU A 104 -0.45 21.83 -8.36
CA GLU A 104 0.56 21.93 -7.32
C GLU A 104 -0.05 21.67 -5.93
N LEU A 105 0.67 20.94 -5.07
CA LEU A 105 0.22 20.68 -3.71
C LEU A 105 0.34 21.94 -2.86
N THR A 106 -0.77 22.34 -2.25
CA THR A 106 -0.76 23.37 -1.22
C THR A 106 -0.19 22.82 0.08
N GLU A 107 0.31 23.70 0.95
CA GLU A 107 0.79 23.31 2.28
C GLU A 107 -0.32 22.61 3.09
N GLU A 108 -1.54 23.09 2.99
CA GLU A 108 -2.71 22.50 3.66
C GLU A 108 -2.96 21.06 3.17
N ARG A 109 -2.92 20.82 1.86
CA ARG A 109 -3.07 19.48 1.28
C ARG A 109 -1.96 18.54 1.68
N ARG A 110 -0.73 19.04 1.76
CA ARG A 110 0.42 18.22 2.23
C ARG A 110 0.20 17.74 3.66
N LYS A 111 -0.28 18.63 4.55
CA LYS A 111 -0.60 18.27 5.94
C LYS A 111 -1.69 17.22 6.01
N GLU A 112 -2.73 17.31 5.17
CA GLU A 112 -3.79 16.31 5.10
C GLU A 112 -3.23 14.95 4.67
N TYR A 113 -2.39 14.92 3.64
CA TYR A 113 -1.79 13.67 3.16
C TYR A 113 -0.83 13.05 4.18
N ILE A 114 -0.11 13.86 4.95
CA ILE A 114 0.74 13.36 6.05
C ILE A 114 -0.13 12.69 7.11
N LYS A 115 -1.27 13.26 7.46
CA LYS A 115 -2.23 12.62 8.40
C LYS A 115 -2.73 11.29 7.87
N VAL A 116 -3.08 11.23 6.59
CA VAL A 116 -3.51 9.97 5.94
C VAL A 116 -2.40 8.94 6.01
N ALA A 117 -1.16 9.32 5.69
CA ALA A 117 -0.01 8.42 5.75
C ALA A 117 0.21 7.88 7.17
N LYS A 118 0.14 8.73 8.19
CA LYS A 118 0.27 8.33 9.60
C LYS A 118 -0.82 7.34 10.01
N ALA A 119 -2.07 7.59 9.59
CA ALA A 119 -3.18 6.68 9.87
C ALA A 119 -2.97 5.32 9.21
N LYS A 120 -2.52 5.28 7.96
CA LYS A 120 -2.22 4.03 7.24
C LYS A 120 -1.06 3.27 7.87
N ALA A 121 -0.04 3.97 8.34
CA ALA A 121 1.07 3.36 9.08
C ALA A 121 0.58 2.70 10.37
N GLU A 122 -0.28 3.38 11.13
CA GLU A 122 -0.84 2.81 12.36
C GLU A 122 -1.70 1.58 12.08
N ASP A 123 -2.52 1.61 11.03
CA ASP A 123 -3.30 0.44 10.61
C ASP A 123 -2.37 -0.76 10.33
N GLY A 124 -1.26 -0.52 9.65
CA GLY A 124 -0.26 -1.55 9.37
C GLY A 124 0.40 -2.10 10.63
N ARG A 125 0.78 -1.22 11.56
CA ARG A 125 1.36 -1.64 12.84
C ARG A 125 0.37 -2.45 13.68
N VAL A 126 -0.88 -2.04 13.73
CA VAL A 126 -1.95 -2.78 14.43
C VAL A 126 -2.11 -4.16 13.82
N ALA A 127 -2.12 -4.28 12.49
CA ALA A 127 -2.21 -5.57 11.82
C ALA A 127 -1.04 -6.49 12.20
N VAL A 128 0.19 -5.97 12.21
CA VAL A 128 1.38 -6.74 12.62
C VAL A 128 1.28 -7.19 14.09
N ARG A 129 0.86 -6.32 14.99
CA ARG A 129 0.68 -6.66 16.41
C ARG A 129 -0.40 -7.71 16.64
N ASN A 130 -1.49 -7.65 15.84
CA ASN A 130 -2.54 -8.67 15.92
C ASN A 130 -2.04 -10.03 15.44
N LEU A 131 -1.20 -10.07 14.41
CA LEU A 131 -0.56 -11.31 13.95
C LEU A 131 0.37 -11.88 15.02
N ARG A 132 1.11 -11.02 15.70
CA ARG A 132 1.93 -11.42 16.85
C ARG A 132 1.07 -12.06 17.95
N ARG A 133 -0.03 -11.42 18.30
CA ARG A 133 -0.95 -11.93 19.33
C ARG A 133 -1.48 -13.31 18.97
N THR A 134 -1.92 -13.49 17.73
CA THR A 134 -2.43 -14.76 17.24
C THR A 134 -1.37 -15.86 17.30
N ALA A 135 -0.14 -15.55 16.85
CA ALA A 135 0.97 -16.51 16.90
C ALA A 135 1.32 -16.87 18.36
N LYS A 136 1.32 -15.90 19.25
CA LYS A 136 1.57 -16.14 20.68
C LYS A 136 0.52 -17.10 21.27
N GLN A 137 -0.74 -16.89 20.95
CA GLN A 137 -1.83 -17.79 21.40
C GLN A 137 -1.62 -19.22 20.91
N HIS A 138 -1.17 -19.41 19.67
CA HIS A 138 -0.87 -20.73 19.14
C HIS A 138 0.30 -21.38 19.88
N LEU A 139 1.35 -20.62 20.22
CA LEU A 139 2.48 -21.12 21.00
C LEU A 139 2.07 -21.54 22.42
N GLU A 140 1.27 -20.71 23.06
CA GLU A 140 0.74 -21.00 24.41
C GLU A 140 -0.15 -22.25 24.41
N LYS A 141 -0.91 -22.46 23.34
CA LYS A 141 -1.72 -23.67 23.19
C LYS A 141 -0.87 -24.94 23.05
N LEU A 142 0.22 -24.87 22.29
CA LEU A 142 1.16 -26.02 22.20
C LEU A 142 1.76 -26.38 23.54
N GLU A 143 2.11 -25.39 24.36
CA GLU A 143 2.60 -25.61 25.73
C GLU A 143 1.53 -26.25 26.61
N LYS A 144 0.32 -25.71 26.57
CA LYS A 144 -0.82 -26.22 27.35
C LYS A 144 -1.17 -27.65 27.00
N ASP A 145 -1.09 -28.00 25.73
CA ASP A 145 -1.37 -29.35 25.24
C ASP A 145 -0.21 -30.31 25.48
N GLY A 146 0.89 -29.84 26.07
CA GLY A 146 2.06 -30.62 26.38
C GLY A 146 2.90 -31.05 25.17
N GLU A 147 2.68 -30.45 24.03
CA GLU A 147 3.39 -30.79 22.78
C GLU A 147 4.81 -30.20 22.75
N VAL A 148 5.04 -29.10 23.43
CA VAL A 148 6.34 -28.43 23.53
C VAL A 148 6.61 -27.99 24.97
N GLY A 149 7.89 -27.80 25.31
CA GLY A 149 8.29 -27.33 26.62
C GLY A 149 8.15 -25.82 26.79
N LYS A 150 8.09 -25.38 28.05
CA LYS A 150 7.99 -23.97 28.39
C LYS A 150 9.17 -23.15 27.87
N ASP A 151 10.38 -23.69 27.95
CA ASP A 151 11.61 -23.02 27.51
C ASP A 151 11.60 -22.80 25.97
N ASP A 152 11.06 -23.78 25.25
CA ASP A 152 10.92 -23.69 23.79
C ASP A 152 9.94 -22.58 23.40
N VAL A 153 8.83 -22.45 24.13
CA VAL A 153 7.84 -21.38 23.91
C VAL A 153 8.43 -20.02 24.25
N THR A 154 9.17 -19.91 25.37
CA THR A 154 9.84 -18.66 25.75
C THR A 154 10.82 -18.20 24.68
N GLY A 155 11.62 -19.13 24.15
CA GLY A 155 12.54 -18.83 23.04
C GLY A 155 11.81 -18.40 21.76
N ALA A 156 10.71 -19.08 21.45
CA ALA A 156 9.88 -18.73 20.29
C ALA A 156 9.22 -17.36 20.43
N GLU A 157 8.77 -17.01 21.63
CA GLU A 157 8.19 -15.67 21.90
C GLU A 157 9.22 -14.55 21.70
N LYS A 158 10.48 -14.78 22.10
CA LYS A 158 11.56 -13.82 21.83
C LYS A 158 11.80 -13.63 20.33
N ARG A 159 11.80 -14.72 19.57
CA ARG A 159 11.93 -14.66 18.11
C ARG A 159 10.76 -13.90 17.50
N LEU A 160 9.55 -14.16 17.99
CA LEU A 160 8.34 -13.49 17.54
C LEU A 160 8.37 -11.99 17.84
N ASP A 161 8.87 -11.59 19.01
CA ASP A 161 9.03 -10.17 19.36
C ASP A 161 10.04 -9.46 18.45
N GLY A 162 11.16 -10.11 18.15
CA GLY A 162 12.16 -9.59 17.21
C GLY A 162 11.59 -9.45 15.80
N MET A 163 10.81 -10.43 15.35
CA MET A 163 10.11 -10.44 14.08
C MET A 163 9.08 -9.29 13.98
N THR A 164 8.30 -9.10 15.05
CA THR A 164 7.32 -8.02 15.16
C THR A 164 8.00 -6.66 15.04
N LYS A 165 9.09 -6.46 15.79
CA LYS A 165 9.85 -5.21 15.74
C LYS A 165 10.40 -4.93 14.35
N LYS A 166 10.96 -5.94 13.69
CA LYS A 166 11.48 -5.82 12.33
C LYS A 166 10.41 -5.29 11.37
N HIS A 167 9.18 -5.81 11.45
CA HIS A 167 8.09 -5.43 10.57
C HIS A 167 7.50 -4.07 10.92
N THR A 168 7.36 -3.74 12.21
CA THR A 168 6.90 -2.40 12.60
C THR A 168 7.93 -1.33 12.28
N ASP A 169 9.23 -1.62 12.42
CA ASP A 169 10.30 -0.71 12.00
C ASP A 169 10.28 -0.48 10.49
N ALA A 170 10.00 -1.52 9.70
CA ALA A 170 9.87 -1.39 8.25
C ALA A 170 8.70 -0.44 7.88
N ILE A 171 7.58 -0.52 8.57
CA ILE A 171 6.46 0.41 8.39
C ILE A 171 6.85 1.84 8.77
N ASP A 172 7.57 2.02 9.86
CA ASP A 172 8.05 3.33 10.30
C ASP A 172 9.00 3.95 9.27
N ASP A 173 9.86 3.16 8.66
CA ASP A 173 10.77 3.61 7.59
C ASP A 173 9.99 4.02 6.34
N LEU A 174 8.96 3.26 5.96
CA LEU A 174 8.07 3.62 4.86
C LEU A 174 7.37 4.95 5.13
N LEU A 175 6.91 5.17 6.36
CA LEU A 175 6.25 6.42 6.74
C LEU A 175 7.21 7.59 6.65
N LYS A 176 8.42 7.46 7.18
CA LYS A 176 9.45 8.51 7.09
C LYS A 176 9.74 8.90 5.64
N HIS A 177 9.91 7.90 4.79
CA HIS A 177 10.17 8.12 3.37
C HIS A 177 9.01 8.87 2.72
N LYS A 178 7.78 8.47 3.01
CA LYS A 178 6.59 9.13 2.45
C LYS A 178 6.41 10.56 2.96
N GLU A 179 6.67 10.80 4.23
CA GLU A 179 6.64 12.15 4.80
C GLU A 179 7.68 13.07 4.12
N SER A 180 8.88 12.55 3.84
CA SER A 180 9.90 13.28 3.10
C SER A 180 9.43 13.64 1.69
N GLU A 181 8.83 12.69 0.97
CA GLU A 181 8.27 12.94 -0.36
C GLU A 181 7.19 14.01 -0.34
N LEU A 182 6.32 13.99 0.67
CA LEU A 182 5.23 14.97 0.82
C LEU A 182 5.73 16.36 1.16
N LEU A 183 6.92 16.48 1.78
CA LEU A 183 7.52 17.75 2.15
C LEU A 183 8.39 18.35 1.03
N GLU A 184 8.74 17.57 0.02
CA GLU A 184 9.48 18.06 -1.14
C GLU A 184 8.66 19.09 -1.92
N VAL A 185 9.30 20.19 -2.29
CA VAL A 185 8.67 21.29 -3.03
C VAL A 185 8.94 21.15 -4.53
#